data_dab5207ee11bcfd0cbec3f103be17e9d
#
_entry.id   dab5207ee11bcfd0cbec3f103be17e9d
#
_cell.length_a   1.000
_cell.length_b   1.000
_cell.length_c   1.000
_cell.angle_alpha   90.00
_cell.angle_beta   90.00
_cell.angle_gamma   90.00
#
_symmetry.space_group_name_H-M   'P 1'
#
loop_
_entity.id
_entity.type
_entity.pdbx_description
1 polymer ?
#
loop_
_entity_poly.entity_id
_entity_poly.type
_entity_poly.pdbx_seq_one_letter_code
_entity_poly.pdbx_strand_id
1 'polypeptide(L)'
;MLQNLHVKNLALIDEVEITFDEHLNILTGETGAGKSVLIGSIESALGKKISKDMIRPGAKEAVIELLFWIEDQKLIKEIEAFDLEVEDGQIFIKRVINEKRSINKINDSTVTLNTLREVSRRLFDLHGQQEHQVLLKEKNHLSMMDHFLPENARYSLEQCKDLAGEYHEISAKIKEISIDDQQRLREMDFLKHEISEIENANLVKGEDEELETVYQKIVHSRDIITSCQAARMLTGYEEETSIGNQLSESIRRMQEISHLDPQISEFYEQLLSVEDLLNGFHQELTTYIENMEFDEQTYQEVEERLNVINSLKDKYGPSIEDVTAYGEKAEKRYNMLCDAEHEIEILKNERERIRERYLKEAKNLSEQRCKVAKTLGSNITKALEDLNFLDVRFEIEVTKKDQISADGMDQIRFMISTNPGLPMRPVQEVASGGELSRIMLALKSVAAQADGVDTLIFDEIDTGISGETANRVAKKMAVISKDHQVIVITHLPQIAAMADSHYFIRKQTDQKNTQTMIRKLNESESLKEISRMISGDQWSETSMEHAKEMKSLADQTKLY
;
A
#
# COMPACT_ATOMS: atom_id res chain seq x y z
N MET A 1 -1.96 18.27 13.25
CA MET A 1 -0.80 18.61 14.11
C MET A 1 -0.36 17.41 14.95
N LEU A 2 0.94 17.19 15.16
CA LEU A 2 1.47 16.12 16.02
C LEU A 2 1.32 16.51 17.49
N GLN A 3 0.51 15.80 18.26
CA GLN A 3 0.31 16.09 19.68
C GLN A 3 1.28 15.33 20.58
N ASN A 4 1.46 14.04 20.32
CA ASN A 4 2.27 13.17 21.18
C ASN A 4 3.16 12.25 20.37
N LEU A 5 4.37 12.05 20.85
CA LEU A 5 5.31 11.04 20.38
C LEU A 5 5.74 10.18 21.56
N HIS A 6 5.45 8.89 21.52
CA HIS A 6 5.92 7.91 22.48
C HIS A 6 6.84 6.91 21.79
N VAL A 7 8.02 6.70 22.35
CA VAL A 7 9.05 5.78 21.84
C VAL A 7 9.54 4.91 22.98
N LYS A 8 9.56 3.59 22.73
CA LYS A 8 10.01 2.60 23.70
C LYS A 8 10.97 1.59 23.09
N ASN A 9 12.05 1.29 23.78
CA ASN A 9 13.07 0.28 23.42
C ASN A 9 13.70 0.50 22.02
N LEU A 10 13.95 1.74 21.63
CA LEU A 10 14.57 2.05 20.34
C LEU A 10 15.97 2.65 20.53
N ALA A 11 16.98 2.00 20.02
CA ALA A 11 18.38 2.40 20.12
C ALA A 11 18.80 2.74 21.58
N LEU A 12 19.08 4.02 21.84
CA LEU A 12 19.45 4.53 23.16
C LEU A 12 18.23 4.98 24.01
N ILE A 13 17.03 4.92 23.43
CA ILE A 13 15.79 5.29 24.14
C ILE A 13 15.24 4.06 24.84
N ASP A 14 15.08 4.15 26.16
CA ASP A 14 14.34 3.17 26.95
C ASP A 14 12.85 3.41 26.83
N GLU A 15 12.40 4.55 27.31
CA GLU A 15 11.05 5.04 27.15
C GLU A 15 11.07 6.58 27.19
N VAL A 16 10.48 7.21 26.19
CA VAL A 16 10.36 8.66 26.08
C VAL A 16 8.97 9.01 25.57
N GLU A 17 8.35 9.95 26.23
CA GLU A 17 7.08 10.54 25.82
C GLU A 17 7.25 12.06 25.72
N ILE A 18 6.80 12.64 24.59
CA ILE A 18 6.89 14.05 24.30
C ILE A 18 5.53 14.54 23.83
N THR A 19 5.00 15.55 24.52
CA THR A 19 3.84 16.29 24.05
C THR A 19 4.31 17.57 23.40
N PHE A 20 3.96 17.77 22.14
CA PHE A 20 4.29 18.98 21.39
C PHE A 20 3.14 19.98 21.47
N ASP A 21 3.49 21.27 21.48
CA ASP A 21 2.52 22.34 21.40
C ASP A 21 2.31 22.78 19.93
N GLU A 22 1.33 23.61 19.71
CA GLU A 22 1.14 24.35 18.46
C GLU A 22 2.37 25.22 18.17
N HIS A 23 2.50 25.79 17.00
CA HIS A 23 3.56 26.72 16.64
C HIS A 23 5.00 26.15 16.70
N LEU A 24 5.97 26.90 17.27
CA LEU A 24 7.40 26.61 17.16
C LEU A 24 7.94 25.82 18.35
N ASN A 25 8.15 24.53 18.14
CA ASN A 25 8.75 23.59 19.08
C ASN A 25 10.24 23.43 18.77
N ILE A 26 11.11 23.76 19.70
CA ILE A 26 12.55 23.67 19.49
C ILE A 26 13.18 22.67 20.44
N LEU A 27 13.98 21.78 19.89
CA LEU A 27 14.72 20.76 20.63
C LEU A 27 16.21 21.08 20.60
N THR A 28 16.77 21.30 21.78
CA THR A 28 18.22 21.49 21.99
C THR A 28 18.82 20.32 22.77
N GLY A 29 20.12 20.24 22.85
CA GLY A 29 20.83 19.21 23.64
C GLY A 29 22.21 18.88 23.09
N GLU A 30 22.90 17.99 23.78
CA GLU A 30 24.25 17.56 23.43
C GLU A 30 24.30 16.83 22.08
N THR A 31 25.38 17.01 21.32
CA THR A 31 25.56 16.41 20.00
C THR A 31 25.69 14.88 20.08
N GLY A 32 25.09 14.21 19.12
CA GLY A 32 25.37 12.79 18.79
C GLY A 32 24.54 11.72 19.49
N ALA A 33 23.57 12.07 20.36
CA ALA A 33 23.02 11.05 21.23
C ALA A 33 21.51 10.83 21.21
N GLY A 34 20.74 11.83 21.08
CA GLY A 34 19.29 11.72 21.18
C GLY A 34 18.56 12.29 19.99
N LYS A 35 19.12 13.34 19.39
CA LYS A 35 18.52 14.09 18.29
C LYS A 35 18.27 13.19 17.07
N SER A 36 19.31 12.50 16.58
CA SER A 36 19.21 11.59 15.43
C SER A 36 18.35 10.36 15.72
N VAL A 37 18.32 9.90 16.99
CA VAL A 37 17.45 8.76 17.38
C VAL A 37 15.99 9.20 17.40
N LEU A 38 15.69 10.41 17.86
CA LEU A 38 14.34 10.96 17.83
C LEU A 38 13.83 11.12 16.39
N ILE A 39 14.62 11.75 15.52
CA ILE A 39 14.28 11.87 14.09
C ILE A 39 14.13 10.48 13.46
N GLY A 40 15.08 9.57 13.71
CA GLY A 40 14.99 8.19 13.25
C GLY A 40 13.74 7.45 13.76
N SER A 41 13.23 7.79 14.96
CA SER A 41 11.98 7.23 15.45
C SER A 41 10.77 7.75 14.67
N ILE A 42 10.72 9.06 14.41
CA ILE A 42 9.68 9.67 13.58
C ILE A 42 9.73 9.12 12.15
N GLU A 43 10.91 9.11 11.51
CA GLU A 43 11.11 8.49 10.19
C GLU A 43 10.66 7.02 10.16
N SER A 44 10.92 6.33 11.25
CA SER A 44 10.54 4.94 11.40
C SER A 44 9.02 4.79 11.46
N ALA A 45 8.34 5.64 12.20
CA ALA A 45 6.87 5.67 12.25
C ALA A 45 6.26 5.96 10.88
N LEU A 46 6.95 6.74 10.02
CA LEU A 46 6.60 7.04 8.63
C LEU A 46 6.77 5.87 7.64
N GLY A 47 7.18 4.72 8.11
CA GLY A 47 7.37 3.59 7.22
C GLY A 47 8.77 3.50 6.60
N LYS A 48 9.78 4.23 7.11
CA LYS A 48 11.17 3.97 6.73
C LYS A 48 11.59 2.57 7.18
N LYS A 49 12.39 1.90 6.37
CA LYS A 49 12.90 0.57 6.71
C LYS A 49 13.87 0.70 7.89
N ILE A 50 13.57 0.01 8.97
CA ILE A 50 14.41 0.00 10.17
C ILE A 50 15.31 -1.22 10.14
N SER A 51 16.60 -1.03 10.47
CA SER A 51 17.51 -2.12 10.78
C SER A 51 17.12 -2.75 12.12
N LYS A 52 17.22 -4.06 12.22
CA LYS A 52 16.96 -4.81 13.47
C LYS A 52 17.90 -4.38 14.61
N ASP A 53 19.07 -3.86 14.26
CA ASP A 53 20.08 -3.36 15.21
C ASP A 53 19.61 -2.11 15.97
N MET A 54 18.50 -1.48 15.55
CA MET A 54 17.89 -0.36 16.26
C MET A 54 17.01 -0.78 17.45
N ILE A 55 16.68 -2.07 17.61
CA ILE A 55 16.02 -2.55 18.82
C ILE A 55 17.05 -2.52 19.96
N ARG A 56 16.65 -1.93 21.10
CA ARG A 56 17.54 -1.84 22.27
C ARG A 56 18.04 -3.22 22.69
N PRO A 57 19.34 -3.40 22.96
CA PRO A 57 19.87 -4.67 23.43
C PRO A 57 19.15 -5.17 24.69
N GLY A 58 18.63 -6.40 24.64
CA GLY A 58 17.86 -7.01 25.71
C GLY A 58 16.33 -6.80 25.65
N ALA A 59 15.84 -5.93 24.76
CA ALA A 59 14.42 -5.77 24.49
C ALA A 59 13.94 -6.76 23.42
N LYS A 60 12.70 -7.22 23.55
CA LYS A 60 12.07 -8.12 22.56
C LYS A 60 11.50 -7.38 21.36
N GLU A 61 11.12 -6.11 21.56
CA GLU A 61 10.50 -5.25 20.55
C GLU A 61 10.75 -3.77 20.86
N ALA A 62 10.70 -2.96 19.81
CA ALA A 62 10.64 -1.51 19.89
C ALA A 62 9.24 -1.06 19.49
N VAL A 63 8.74 -0.02 20.17
CA VAL A 63 7.42 0.56 19.93
C VAL A 63 7.57 2.05 19.65
N ILE A 64 6.89 2.53 18.61
CA ILE A 64 6.81 3.94 18.26
C ILE A 64 5.34 4.27 18.06
N GLU A 65 4.87 5.30 18.74
CA GLU A 65 3.48 5.76 18.72
C GLU A 65 3.45 7.25 18.47
N LEU A 66 2.59 7.67 17.56
CA LEU A 66 2.34 9.07 17.21
C LEU A 66 0.85 9.35 17.31
N LEU A 67 0.49 10.45 17.96
CA LEU A 67 -0.88 10.94 18.01
C LEU A 67 -0.96 12.27 17.27
N PHE A 68 -1.81 12.32 16.25
CA PHE A 68 -2.10 13.52 15.48
C PHE A 68 -3.51 14.02 15.76
N TRP A 69 -3.67 15.33 15.70
CA TRP A 69 -4.95 16.02 15.68
C TRP A 69 -5.14 16.69 14.33
N ILE A 70 -6.30 16.47 13.68
CA ILE A 70 -6.63 17.00 12.36
C ILE A 70 -7.91 17.80 12.46
N GLU A 71 -7.88 19.05 12.01
CA GLU A 71 -9.05 19.93 11.92
C GLU A 71 -9.64 19.97 10.50
N ASP A 72 -8.80 19.76 9.48
CA ASP A 72 -9.23 19.82 8.08
C ASP A 72 -10.10 18.64 7.69
N GLN A 73 -11.38 18.92 7.47
CA GLN A 73 -12.38 17.94 7.02
C GLN A 73 -12.06 17.30 5.67
N LYS A 74 -11.30 18.00 4.82
CA LYS A 74 -10.87 17.43 3.52
C LYS A 74 -9.82 16.37 3.74
N LEU A 75 -8.84 16.63 4.60
CA LEU A 75 -7.80 15.69 4.96
C LEU A 75 -8.39 14.45 5.65
N ILE A 76 -9.38 14.63 6.53
CA ILE A 76 -10.10 13.53 7.18
C ILE A 76 -10.71 12.60 6.10
N LYS A 77 -11.46 13.14 5.14
CA LYS A 77 -12.06 12.35 4.06
C LYS A 77 -11.03 11.63 3.18
N GLU A 78 -9.89 12.27 2.93
CA GLU A 78 -8.79 11.65 2.17
C GLU A 78 -8.18 10.46 2.92
N ILE A 79 -8.16 10.50 4.25
CA ILE A 79 -7.67 9.41 5.09
C ILE A 79 -8.71 8.30 5.22
N GLU A 80 -9.98 8.65 5.36
CA GLU A 80 -11.10 7.69 5.39
C GLU A 80 -11.20 6.90 4.07
N ALA A 81 -10.76 7.47 2.95
CA ALA A 81 -10.68 6.75 1.67
C ALA A 81 -9.70 5.55 1.65
N PHE A 82 -8.87 5.39 2.69
CA PHE A 82 -8.03 4.22 2.92
C PHE A 82 -8.69 3.16 3.83
N ASP A 83 -10.01 3.22 4.05
CA ASP A 83 -10.77 2.37 4.98
C ASP A 83 -10.29 2.54 6.44
N LEU A 84 -9.95 3.77 6.82
CA LEU A 84 -9.49 4.14 8.17
C LEU A 84 -10.51 5.06 8.83
N GLU A 85 -10.98 4.69 10.02
CA GLU A 85 -11.88 5.53 10.81
C GLU A 85 -11.09 6.64 11.53
N VAL A 86 -11.56 7.89 11.41
CA VAL A 86 -11.01 9.06 12.12
C VAL A 86 -12.04 9.53 13.13
N GLU A 87 -11.85 9.19 14.41
CA GLU A 87 -12.72 9.62 15.49
C GLU A 87 -12.24 10.94 16.09
N ASP A 88 -13.15 11.91 16.22
CA ASP A 88 -12.89 13.22 16.83
C ASP A 88 -11.65 13.94 16.27
N GLY A 89 -11.29 13.72 15.00
CA GLY A 89 -10.11 14.32 14.37
C GLY A 89 -8.77 13.73 14.84
N GLN A 90 -8.77 12.61 15.55
CA GLN A 90 -7.56 11.96 16.05
C GLN A 90 -7.09 10.83 15.14
N ILE A 91 -5.79 10.78 14.91
CA ILE A 91 -5.12 9.66 14.26
C ILE A 91 -3.97 9.19 15.13
N PHE A 92 -4.04 7.92 15.49
CA PHE A 92 -3.02 7.24 16.26
C PHE A 92 -2.24 6.26 15.37
N ILE A 93 -0.97 6.56 15.14
CA ILE A 93 -0.05 5.70 14.39
C ILE A 93 0.79 4.92 15.38
N LYS A 94 0.74 3.59 15.30
CA LYS A 94 1.55 2.69 16.12
C LYS A 94 2.36 1.76 15.25
N ARG A 95 3.66 1.70 15.52
CA ARG A 95 4.57 0.76 14.88
C ARG A 95 5.29 -0.08 15.92
N VAL A 96 5.12 -1.40 15.84
CA VAL A 96 5.81 -2.38 16.69
C VAL A 96 6.81 -3.14 15.82
N ILE A 97 8.07 -3.13 16.23
CA ILE A 97 9.18 -3.74 15.49
C ILE A 97 9.79 -4.82 16.38
N ASN A 98 9.80 -6.04 15.91
CA ASN A 98 10.47 -7.14 16.56
C ASN A 98 11.48 -7.83 15.61
N GLU A 99 12.23 -8.79 16.11
CA GLU A 99 13.27 -9.48 15.32
C GLU A 99 12.76 -10.13 14.03
N LYS A 100 11.47 -10.50 13.97
CA LYS A 100 10.88 -11.25 12.85
C LYS A 100 10.12 -10.37 11.88
N ARG A 101 9.36 -9.40 12.37
CA ARG A 101 8.43 -8.58 11.57
C ARG A 101 8.21 -7.19 12.17
N SER A 102 7.69 -6.29 11.36
CA SER A 102 7.14 -5.01 11.79
C SER A 102 5.62 -5.04 11.62
N ILE A 103 4.91 -4.59 12.64
CA ILE A 103 3.45 -4.44 12.63
C ILE A 103 3.16 -2.95 12.61
N ASN A 104 2.37 -2.49 11.64
CA ASN A 104 1.97 -1.11 11.53
C ASN A 104 0.46 -1.03 11.78
N LYS A 105 0.05 -0.10 12.62
CA LYS A 105 -1.36 0.17 12.90
C LYS A 105 -1.63 1.67 12.74
N ILE A 106 -2.80 1.99 12.22
CA ILE A 106 -3.39 3.31 12.26
C ILE A 106 -4.72 3.14 12.95
N ASN A 107 -4.89 3.84 14.08
CA ASN A 107 -5.96 3.59 15.03
C ASN A 107 -5.95 2.10 15.42
N ASP A 108 -7.06 1.39 15.36
CA ASP A 108 -7.12 -0.04 15.67
C ASP A 108 -6.82 -0.94 14.47
N SER A 109 -6.71 -0.38 13.26
CA SER A 109 -6.56 -1.11 12.01
C SER A 109 -5.10 -1.44 11.70
N THR A 110 -4.80 -2.71 11.38
CA THR A 110 -3.48 -3.12 10.89
C THR A 110 -3.36 -2.76 9.41
N VAL A 111 -2.35 -1.96 9.06
CA VAL A 111 -2.16 -1.44 7.70
C VAL A 111 -0.88 -1.93 7.04
N THR A 112 -0.85 -1.88 5.70
CA THR A 112 0.37 -2.15 4.95
C THR A 112 1.38 -1.00 5.13
N LEU A 113 2.65 -1.28 4.86
CA LEU A 113 3.68 -0.25 4.89
C LEU A 113 3.42 0.86 3.86
N ASN A 114 2.79 0.54 2.76
CA ASN A 114 2.44 1.50 1.71
C ASN A 114 1.32 2.43 2.16
N THR A 115 0.25 1.88 2.73
CA THR A 115 -0.85 2.67 3.32
C THR A 115 -0.33 3.59 4.42
N LEU A 116 0.55 3.08 5.31
CA LEU A 116 1.18 3.89 6.35
C LEU A 116 1.93 5.09 5.75
N ARG A 117 2.72 4.89 4.70
CA ARG A 117 3.47 5.96 4.03
C ARG A 117 2.57 7.00 3.38
N GLU A 118 1.51 6.55 2.72
CA GLU A 118 0.57 7.44 2.05
C GLU A 118 -0.20 8.33 3.04
N VAL A 119 -0.64 7.77 4.16
CA VAL A 119 -1.30 8.54 5.24
C VAL A 119 -0.30 9.49 5.91
N SER A 120 0.89 8.98 6.26
CA SER A 120 1.91 9.78 6.96
C SER A 120 2.34 11.02 6.18
N ARG A 121 2.49 10.91 4.85
CA ARG A 121 2.83 12.05 3.97
C ARG A 121 1.81 13.18 3.97
N ARG A 122 0.56 12.88 4.34
CA ARG A 122 -0.51 13.89 4.46
C ARG A 122 -0.54 14.56 5.82
N LEU A 123 0.04 13.92 6.84
CA LEU A 123 0.00 14.40 8.22
C LEU A 123 1.16 15.32 8.57
N PHE A 124 2.33 15.03 8.04
CA PHE A 124 3.52 15.84 8.29
C PHE A 124 4.60 15.73 7.22
N ASP A 125 5.45 16.73 7.17
CA ASP A 125 6.58 16.80 6.26
C ASP A 125 7.89 16.89 7.09
N LEU A 126 8.80 15.93 6.83
CA LEU A 126 10.07 15.84 7.54
C LEU A 126 11.21 16.32 6.63
N HIS A 127 12.00 17.27 7.12
CA HIS A 127 13.14 17.86 6.40
C HIS A 127 14.45 17.48 7.08
N GLY A 128 15.03 16.37 6.66
CA GLY A 128 16.34 15.87 7.10
C GLY A 128 17.26 15.56 5.92
N GLN A 129 18.51 15.20 6.23
CA GLN A 129 19.57 14.98 5.23
C GLN A 129 19.19 14.01 4.09
N GLN A 130 18.28 13.07 4.32
CA GLN A 130 17.87 12.08 3.32
C GLN A 130 16.60 12.49 2.53
N GLU A 131 15.76 13.37 3.04
CA GLU A 131 14.52 13.78 2.38
C GLU A 131 14.64 15.04 1.53
N HIS A 132 15.76 15.77 1.62
CA HIS A 132 16.12 16.77 0.61
C HIS A 132 16.00 16.21 -0.82
N GLN A 133 16.10 14.88 -0.97
CA GLN A 133 15.95 14.21 -2.25
C GLN A 133 14.53 14.22 -2.83
N VAL A 134 13.48 14.42 -2.03
CA VAL A 134 12.08 14.38 -2.55
C VAL A 134 11.74 15.65 -3.29
N LEU A 135 12.07 16.80 -2.71
CA LEU A 135 11.89 18.11 -3.36
C LEU A 135 12.92 18.35 -4.49
N LEU A 136 14.07 17.71 -4.40
CA LEU A 136 15.11 17.82 -5.44
C LEU A 136 14.84 16.89 -6.63
N LYS A 137 13.85 15.98 -6.57
CA LYS A 137 13.50 15.16 -7.73
C LYS A 137 12.69 16.00 -8.72
N GLU A 138 13.22 16.20 -9.93
CA GLU A 138 12.54 16.92 -11.01
C GLU A 138 11.08 16.52 -11.21
N LYS A 139 10.76 15.23 -11.04
CA LYS A 139 9.41 14.71 -11.17
C LYS A 139 8.40 15.33 -10.20
N ASN A 140 8.85 15.93 -9.09
CA ASN A 140 7.98 16.56 -8.10
C ASN A 140 7.83 18.07 -8.33
N HIS A 141 8.70 18.70 -9.15
CA HIS A 141 8.65 20.14 -9.39
C HIS A 141 7.35 20.57 -10.05
N LEU A 142 6.82 19.72 -10.95
CA LEU A 142 5.55 19.98 -11.63
C LEU A 142 4.38 20.02 -10.65
N SER A 143 4.25 19.00 -9.82
CA SER A 143 3.16 18.93 -8.82
C SER A 143 3.24 20.07 -7.81
N MET A 144 4.45 20.43 -7.36
CA MET A 144 4.66 21.57 -6.46
C MET A 144 4.21 22.88 -7.07
N MET A 145 4.53 23.12 -8.35
CA MET A 145 4.10 24.32 -9.04
C MET A 145 2.58 24.34 -9.29
N ASP A 146 2.00 23.19 -9.60
CA ASP A 146 0.57 23.08 -9.89
C ASP A 146 -0.33 23.38 -8.67
N HIS A 147 0.17 23.27 -7.45
CA HIS A 147 -0.54 23.74 -6.25
C HIS A 147 -0.86 25.24 -6.27
N PHE A 148 -0.03 26.03 -6.96
CA PHE A 148 -0.22 27.49 -7.12
C PHE A 148 -1.07 27.87 -8.33
N LEU A 149 -1.59 26.89 -9.07
CA LEU A 149 -2.42 27.17 -10.25
C LEU A 149 -3.77 27.79 -9.84
N PRO A 150 -4.24 28.83 -10.57
CA PRO A 150 -5.59 29.35 -10.38
C PRO A 150 -6.65 28.32 -10.82
N GLU A 151 -7.88 28.47 -10.35
CA GLU A 151 -8.98 27.52 -10.57
C GLU A 151 -9.21 27.19 -12.04
N ASN A 152 -9.14 28.18 -12.91
CA ASN A 152 -9.29 27.97 -14.37
C ASN A 152 -8.19 27.08 -14.95
N ALA A 153 -6.97 27.14 -14.44
CA ALA A 153 -5.88 26.28 -14.88
C ALA A 153 -5.97 24.87 -14.27
N ARG A 154 -6.50 24.73 -13.07
CA ARG A 154 -6.82 23.42 -12.49
C ARG A 154 -7.87 22.68 -13.31
N TYR A 155 -8.89 23.41 -13.81
CA TYR A 155 -9.86 22.84 -14.74
C TYR A 155 -9.20 22.34 -16.03
N SER A 156 -8.28 23.13 -16.64
CA SER A 156 -7.54 22.66 -17.82
C SER A 156 -6.63 21.46 -17.52
N LEU A 157 -6.09 21.35 -16.30
CA LEU A 157 -5.32 20.19 -15.86
C LEU A 157 -6.20 18.93 -15.76
N GLU A 158 -7.40 19.04 -15.19
CA GLU A 158 -8.37 17.94 -15.15
C GLU A 158 -8.75 17.50 -16.55
N GLN A 159 -9.07 18.44 -17.44
CA GLN A 159 -9.36 18.13 -18.83
C GLN A 159 -8.19 17.46 -19.56
N CYS A 160 -6.95 17.88 -19.30
CA CYS A 160 -5.77 17.21 -19.85
C CYS A 160 -5.66 15.76 -19.35
N LYS A 161 -5.95 15.51 -18.06
CA LYS A 161 -5.92 14.18 -17.48
C LYS A 161 -6.94 13.25 -18.12
N ASP A 162 -8.18 13.71 -18.26
CA ASP A 162 -9.26 12.93 -18.86
C ASP A 162 -8.98 12.63 -20.33
N LEU A 163 -8.61 13.67 -21.12
CA LEU A 163 -8.29 13.51 -22.53
C LEU A 163 -7.04 12.67 -22.79
N ALA A 164 -6.05 12.72 -21.90
CA ALA A 164 -4.90 11.82 -21.97
C ALA A 164 -5.29 10.37 -21.69
N GLY A 165 -6.20 10.14 -20.73
CA GLY A 165 -6.78 8.82 -20.47
C GLY A 165 -7.49 8.27 -21.69
N GLU A 166 -8.42 9.03 -22.27
CA GLU A 166 -9.14 8.67 -23.52
C GLU A 166 -8.16 8.39 -24.67
N TYR A 167 -7.15 9.25 -24.87
CA TYR A 167 -6.14 9.08 -25.91
C TYR A 167 -5.34 7.78 -25.76
N HIS A 168 -4.93 7.47 -24.52
CA HIS A 168 -4.17 6.25 -24.25
C HIS A 168 -5.04 5.00 -24.38
N GLU A 169 -6.30 5.07 -23.96
CA GLU A 169 -7.25 3.96 -24.12
C GLU A 169 -7.48 3.64 -25.61
N ILE A 170 -7.76 4.67 -26.42
CA ILE A 170 -7.95 4.48 -27.87
C ILE A 170 -6.65 4.02 -28.54
N SER A 171 -5.50 4.54 -28.11
CA SER A 171 -4.21 4.12 -28.63
C SER A 171 -3.90 2.64 -28.29
N ALA A 172 -4.32 2.18 -27.10
CA ALA A 172 -4.21 0.78 -26.71
C ALA A 172 -5.13 -0.11 -27.55
N LYS A 173 -6.39 0.30 -27.78
CA LYS A 173 -7.33 -0.40 -28.67
C LYS A 173 -6.79 -0.51 -30.09
N ILE A 174 -6.26 0.57 -30.66
CA ILE A 174 -5.63 0.55 -32.00
C ILE A 174 -4.47 -0.44 -32.02
N LYS A 175 -3.61 -0.44 -31.00
CA LYS A 175 -2.47 -1.36 -30.92
C LYS A 175 -2.92 -2.81 -30.78
N GLU A 176 -3.99 -3.06 -30.04
CA GLU A 176 -4.56 -4.40 -29.84
C GLU A 176 -5.13 -4.98 -31.14
N ILE A 177 -5.83 -4.15 -31.93
CA ILE A 177 -6.43 -4.54 -33.22
C ILE A 177 -5.37 -4.60 -34.33
N SER A 178 -4.30 -3.77 -34.28
CA SER A 178 -3.22 -3.69 -35.28
C SER A 178 -2.22 -4.84 -35.13
N ILE A 179 -2.66 -6.05 -35.29
CA ILE A 179 -1.79 -7.22 -35.33
C ILE A 179 -1.36 -7.47 -36.79
N ASP A 180 -0.13 -7.95 -37.00
CA ASP A 180 0.37 -8.37 -38.31
C ASP A 180 -0.62 -9.35 -38.99
N ASP A 181 -0.89 -9.19 -40.27
CA ASP A 181 -1.93 -9.93 -40.99
C ASP A 181 -1.80 -11.45 -40.86
N GLN A 182 -0.58 -11.97 -40.84
CA GLN A 182 -0.37 -13.42 -40.61
C GLN A 182 -0.72 -13.84 -39.18
N GLN A 183 -0.43 -13.02 -38.22
CA GLN A 183 -0.73 -13.28 -36.80
C GLN A 183 -2.22 -13.10 -36.55
N ARG A 184 -2.86 -12.12 -37.20
CA ARG A 184 -4.31 -11.90 -37.16
C ARG A 184 -5.09 -13.09 -37.69
N LEU A 185 -4.72 -13.61 -38.89
CA LEU A 185 -5.38 -14.81 -39.47
C LEU A 185 -5.28 -16.02 -38.55
N ARG A 186 -4.10 -16.26 -37.97
CA ARG A 186 -3.92 -17.36 -37.00
C ARG A 186 -4.76 -17.17 -35.75
N GLU A 187 -4.81 -15.96 -35.21
CA GLU A 187 -5.63 -15.62 -34.04
C GLU A 187 -7.12 -15.79 -34.34
N MET A 188 -7.57 -15.34 -35.52
CA MET A 188 -8.95 -15.54 -35.98
C MET A 188 -9.34 -17.01 -36.09
N ASP A 189 -8.48 -17.85 -36.69
CA ASP A 189 -8.74 -19.29 -36.79
C ASP A 189 -8.81 -19.93 -35.40
N PHE A 190 -7.92 -19.55 -34.49
CA PHE A 190 -7.89 -20.05 -33.13
C PHE A 190 -9.14 -19.63 -32.34
N LEU A 191 -9.48 -18.33 -32.35
CA LEU A 191 -10.69 -17.81 -31.68
C LEU A 191 -11.96 -18.46 -32.25
N LYS A 192 -12.03 -18.66 -33.56
CA LYS A 192 -13.17 -19.32 -34.19
C LYS A 192 -13.36 -20.73 -33.68
N HIS A 193 -12.25 -21.47 -33.50
CA HIS A 193 -12.29 -22.79 -32.92
C HIS A 193 -12.76 -22.79 -31.48
N GLU A 194 -12.21 -21.91 -30.64
CA GLU A 194 -12.60 -21.78 -29.23
C GLU A 194 -14.07 -21.40 -29.06
N ILE A 195 -14.55 -20.41 -29.83
CA ILE A 195 -15.97 -19.98 -29.80
C ILE A 195 -16.86 -21.18 -30.19
N SER A 196 -16.52 -21.87 -31.27
CA SER A 196 -17.29 -23.03 -31.71
C SER A 196 -17.29 -24.18 -30.69
N GLU A 197 -16.19 -24.40 -29.98
CA GLU A 197 -16.09 -25.40 -28.89
C GLU A 197 -17.02 -25.07 -27.73
N ILE A 198 -17.03 -23.79 -27.30
CA ILE A 198 -17.88 -23.31 -26.21
C ILE A 198 -19.36 -23.29 -26.61
N GLU A 199 -19.69 -22.77 -27.81
CA GLU A 199 -21.07 -22.72 -28.32
C GLU A 199 -21.68 -24.10 -28.50
N ASN A 200 -20.93 -25.05 -29.12
CA ASN A 200 -21.39 -26.42 -29.34
C ASN A 200 -21.65 -27.15 -28.02
N ALA A 201 -20.97 -26.77 -26.96
CA ALA A 201 -21.17 -27.35 -25.65
C ALA A 201 -22.53 -26.94 -25.02
N ASN A 202 -23.17 -25.87 -25.48
CA ASN A 202 -24.46 -25.40 -24.98
C ASN A 202 -24.56 -25.41 -23.45
N LEU A 203 -23.58 -24.74 -22.80
CA LEU A 203 -23.47 -24.70 -21.35
C LEU A 203 -24.68 -23.99 -20.70
N VAL A 204 -25.23 -24.60 -19.67
CA VAL A 204 -26.32 -24.01 -18.88
C VAL A 204 -25.78 -23.64 -17.49
N LYS A 205 -26.12 -22.46 -17.03
CA LYS A 205 -25.68 -22.00 -15.70
C LYS A 205 -26.18 -22.92 -14.60
N GLY A 206 -25.24 -23.41 -13.76
CA GLY A 206 -25.52 -24.32 -12.66
C GLY A 206 -25.71 -25.78 -13.05
N GLU A 207 -25.59 -26.13 -14.36
CA GLU A 207 -25.70 -27.50 -14.86
C GLU A 207 -24.63 -28.42 -14.25
N ASP A 208 -23.43 -27.92 -14.03
CA ASP A 208 -22.33 -28.67 -13.43
C ASP A 208 -22.65 -29.10 -11.97
N GLU A 209 -23.21 -28.21 -11.16
CA GLU A 209 -23.61 -28.53 -9.79
C GLU A 209 -24.76 -29.55 -9.73
N GLU A 210 -25.73 -29.40 -10.64
CA GLU A 210 -26.85 -30.35 -10.76
C GLU A 210 -26.36 -31.72 -11.20
N LEU A 211 -25.54 -31.78 -12.26
CA LEU A 211 -24.99 -33.03 -12.78
C LEU A 211 -24.05 -33.69 -11.78
N GLU A 212 -23.20 -32.94 -11.09
CA GLU A 212 -22.33 -33.47 -10.04
C GLU A 212 -23.15 -34.15 -8.93
N THR A 213 -24.26 -33.50 -8.52
CA THR A 213 -25.18 -34.09 -7.52
C THR A 213 -25.80 -35.40 -8.02
N VAL A 214 -26.20 -35.44 -9.30
CA VAL A 214 -26.75 -36.64 -9.92
C VAL A 214 -25.68 -37.73 -10.05
N TYR A 215 -24.48 -37.37 -10.53
CA TYR A 215 -23.34 -38.24 -10.66
C TYR A 215 -22.98 -38.92 -9.34
N GLN A 216 -22.85 -38.17 -8.29
CA GLN A 216 -22.55 -38.71 -6.95
C GLN A 216 -23.60 -39.69 -6.45
N LYS A 217 -24.87 -39.42 -6.72
CA LYS A 217 -25.95 -40.36 -6.39
C LYS A 217 -25.85 -41.66 -7.16
N ILE A 218 -25.58 -41.58 -8.48
CA ILE A 218 -25.46 -42.76 -9.35
C ILE A 218 -24.22 -43.56 -8.95
N VAL A 219 -23.07 -42.92 -8.71
CA VAL A 219 -21.84 -43.60 -8.26
C VAL A 219 -22.06 -44.32 -6.94
N HIS A 220 -22.70 -43.67 -5.97
CA HIS A 220 -23.04 -44.34 -4.71
C HIS A 220 -23.95 -45.53 -4.90
N SER A 221 -24.97 -45.41 -5.77
CA SER A 221 -25.87 -46.55 -6.10
C SER A 221 -25.09 -47.68 -6.75
N ARG A 222 -24.19 -47.37 -7.70
CA ARG A 222 -23.32 -48.36 -8.36
C ARG A 222 -22.41 -49.08 -7.37
N ASP A 223 -21.77 -48.33 -6.47
CA ASP A 223 -20.86 -48.91 -5.46
C ASP A 223 -21.63 -49.82 -4.49
N ILE A 224 -22.83 -49.44 -4.12
CA ILE A 224 -23.73 -50.27 -3.29
C ILE A 224 -24.09 -51.54 -4.04
N ILE A 225 -24.57 -51.43 -5.30
CA ILE A 225 -24.94 -52.59 -6.12
C ILE A 225 -23.76 -53.53 -6.31
N THR A 226 -22.59 -52.99 -6.67
CA THR A 226 -21.36 -53.76 -6.90
C THR A 226 -20.94 -54.50 -5.62
N SER A 227 -20.99 -53.84 -4.47
CA SER A 227 -20.64 -54.45 -3.18
C SER A 227 -21.68 -55.52 -2.78
N CYS A 228 -22.97 -55.26 -3.00
CA CYS A 228 -24.02 -56.24 -2.76
C CYS A 228 -23.95 -57.44 -3.71
N GLN A 229 -23.63 -57.23 -4.99
CA GLN A 229 -23.39 -58.33 -5.96
C GLN A 229 -22.20 -59.19 -5.53
N ALA A 230 -21.09 -58.59 -5.15
CA ALA A 230 -19.93 -59.32 -4.65
C ALA A 230 -20.27 -60.13 -3.38
N ALA A 231 -21.05 -59.55 -2.44
CA ALA A 231 -21.51 -60.27 -1.26
C ALA A 231 -22.44 -61.44 -1.65
N ARG A 232 -23.35 -61.24 -2.62
CA ARG A 232 -24.25 -62.27 -3.15
C ARG A 232 -23.46 -63.41 -3.76
N MET A 233 -22.46 -63.14 -4.58
CA MET A 233 -21.59 -64.19 -5.19
C MET A 233 -20.87 -65.00 -4.11
N LEU A 234 -20.31 -64.33 -3.11
CA LEU A 234 -19.55 -64.99 -2.02
C LEU A 234 -20.47 -65.85 -1.14
N THR A 235 -21.71 -65.42 -0.88
CA THR A 235 -22.67 -66.10 0.02
C THR A 235 -23.60 -67.08 -0.74
N GLY A 236 -23.66 -67.00 -2.07
CA GLY A 236 -24.54 -67.80 -2.90
C GLY A 236 -24.08 -69.25 -3.09
N TYR A 237 -24.64 -69.88 -4.16
CA TYR A 237 -24.39 -71.27 -4.52
C TYR A 237 -23.82 -71.42 -5.92
N GLU A 238 -23.38 -70.32 -6.54
CA GLU A 238 -22.98 -70.29 -7.95
C GLU A 238 -21.55 -70.80 -8.17
N GLU A 239 -20.67 -70.58 -7.18
CA GLU A 239 -19.25 -70.97 -7.26
C GLU A 239 -18.92 -72.06 -6.23
N GLU A 240 -18.04 -73.00 -6.58
CA GLU A 240 -17.58 -74.05 -5.65
C GLU A 240 -16.98 -73.51 -4.33
N THR A 241 -16.42 -72.33 -4.38
CA THR A 241 -15.79 -71.67 -3.23
C THR A 241 -16.75 -70.81 -2.42
N SER A 242 -17.99 -70.65 -2.85
CA SER A 242 -18.98 -69.83 -2.16
C SER A 242 -19.43 -70.46 -0.83
N ILE A 243 -19.81 -69.59 0.14
CA ILE A 243 -20.23 -70.01 1.49
C ILE A 243 -21.41 -70.97 1.42
N GLY A 244 -22.38 -70.73 0.54
CA GLY A 244 -23.54 -71.58 0.37
C GLY A 244 -23.17 -72.99 -0.05
N ASN A 245 -22.31 -73.15 -1.02
CA ASN A 245 -21.85 -74.45 -1.47
C ASN A 245 -21.01 -75.20 -0.40
N GLN A 246 -20.10 -74.46 0.30
CA GLN A 246 -19.33 -75.05 1.40
C GLN A 246 -20.21 -75.43 2.58
N LEU A 247 -21.23 -74.66 2.88
CA LEU A 247 -22.19 -74.97 3.91
C LEU A 247 -23.04 -76.20 3.56
N SER A 248 -23.54 -76.26 2.31
CA SER A 248 -24.28 -77.46 1.82
C SER A 248 -23.44 -78.71 1.83
N GLU A 249 -22.18 -78.66 1.46
CA GLU A 249 -21.26 -79.78 1.56
C GLU A 249 -21.02 -80.19 3.03
N SER A 250 -20.92 -79.20 3.93
CA SER A 250 -20.79 -79.45 5.38
C SER A 250 -22.05 -80.12 5.96
N ILE A 251 -23.23 -79.64 5.58
CA ILE A 251 -24.52 -80.24 5.93
C ILE A 251 -24.61 -81.66 5.48
N ARG A 252 -24.27 -81.93 4.21
CA ARG A 252 -24.28 -83.28 3.65
C ARG A 252 -23.42 -84.24 4.44
N ARG A 253 -22.18 -83.82 4.76
CA ARG A 253 -21.25 -84.64 5.57
C ARG A 253 -21.75 -84.87 6.97
N MET A 254 -22.36 -83.89 7.62
CA MET A 254 -22.94 -84.03 8.94
C MET A 254 -24.20 -84.93 8.92
N GLN A 255 -25.04 -84.81 7.86
CA GLN A 255 -26.18 -85.67 7.66
C GLN A 255 -25.84 -87.15 7.65
N GLU A 256 -24.74 -87.51 6.97
CA GLU A 256 -24.27 -88.88 6.87
C GLU A 256 -23.97 -89.53 8.22
N ILE A 257 -23.56 -88.76 9.21
CA ILE A 257 -23.16 -89.25 10.56
C ILE A 257 -24.12 -88.83 11.70
N SER A 258 -25.14 -88.01 11.42
CA SER A 258 -26.10 -87.45 12.42
C SER A 258 -26.85 -88.53 13.20
N HIS A 259 -27.06 -89.71 12.61
CA HIS A 259 -27.76 -90.84 13.24
C HIS A 259 -26.88 -91.64 14.22
N LEU A 260 -25.56 -91.33 14.25
CA LEU A 260 -24.58 -92.08 15.07
C LEU A 260 -24.40 -91.52 16.49
N ASP A 261 -24.67 -90.20 16.67
CA ASP A 261 -24.50 -89.54 17.96
C ASP A 261 -25.48 -88.38 18.12
N PRO A 262 -26.24 -88.25 19.25
CA PRO A 262 -27.18 -87.19 19.48
C PRO A 262 -26.54 -85.77 19.40
N GLN A 263 -25.32 -85.58 19.82
CA GLN A 263 -24.61 -84.31 19.69
C GLN A 263 -24.35 -83.95 18.25
N ILE A 264 -24.04 -84.91 17.41
CA ILE A 264 -23.87 -84.70 15.96
C ILE A 264 -25.20 -84.26 15.30
N SER A 265 -26.31 -84.81 15.78
CA SER A 265 -27.63 -84.37 15.32
C SER A 265 -27.89 -82.90 15.68
N GLU A 266 -27.51 -82.43 16.87
CA GLU A 266 -27.66 -81.00 17.26
C GLU A 266 -26.79 -80.10 16.36
N PHE A 267 -25.57 -80.47 16.04
CA PHE A 267 -24.70 -79.73 15.10
C PHE A 267 -25.31 -79.67 13.69
N TYR A 268 -25.87 -80.77 13.24
CA TYR A 268 -26.58 -80.82 11.96
C TYR A 268 -27.77 -79.84 11.91
N GLU A 269 -28.61 -79.84 12.95
CA GLU A 269 -29.74 -78.88 13.06
C GLU A 269 -29.25 -77.41 13.11
N GLN A 270 -28.13 -77.16 13.77
CA GLN A 270 -27.51 -75.81 13.77
C GLN A 270 -27.08 -75.40 12.37
N LEU A 271 -26.45 -76.32 11.61
CA LEU A 271 -26.04 -76.02 10.25
C LEU A 271 -27.22 -75.79 9.30
N LEU A 272 -28.35 -76.52 9.46
CA LEU A 272 -29.58 -76.25 8.77
C LEU A 272 -30.13 -74.85 9.08
N SER A 273 -30.06 -74.47 10.36
CA SER A 273 -30.52 -73.14 10.76
C SER A 273 -29.64 -72.02 10.17
N VAL A 274 -28.32 -72.27 10.01
CA VAL A 274 -27.39 -71.34 9.30
C VAL A 274 -27.71 -71.29 7.82
N GLU A 275 -28.07 -72.43 7.19
CA GLU A 275 -28.48 -72.50 5.78
C GLU A 275 -29.75 -71.67 5.53
N ASP A 276 -30.75 -71.83 6.40
CA ASP A 276 -31.99 -71.03 6.32
C ASP A 276 -31.75 -69.55 6.46
N LEU A 277 -30.88 -69.11 7.40
CA LEU A 277 -30.47 -67.72 7.59
C LEU A 277 -29.71 -67.18 6.35
N LEU A 278 -28.79 -68.02 5.80
CA LEU A 278 -28.03 -67.65 4.62
C LEU A 278 -28.92 -67.52 3.38
N ASN A 279 -29.91 -68.40 3.22
CA ASN A 279 -30.89 -68.36 2.15
C ASN A 279 -31.77 -67.10 2.29
N GLY A 280 -32.25 -66.82 3.52
CA GLY A 280 -33.02 -65.62 3.80
C GLY A 280 -32.23 -64.34 3.45
N PHE A 281 -30.98 -64.25 3.91
CA PHE A 281 -30.11 -63.14 3.58
C PHE A 281 -29.87 -63.00 2.07
N HIS A 282 -29.58 -64.11 1.40
CA HIS A 282 -29.39 -64.14 -0.06
C HIS A 282 -30.62 -63.66 -0.83
N GLN A 283 -31.81 -64.06 -0.40
CA GLN A 283 -33.06 -63.64 -1.01
C GLN A 283 -33.35 -62.15 -0.75
N GLU A 284 -33.16 -61.68 0.48
CA GLU A 284 -33.28 -60.25 0.81
C GLU A 284 -32.31 -59.42 0.03
N LEU A 285 -31.04 -59.85 -0.06
CA LEU A 285 -29.98 -59.15 -0.82
C LEU A 285 -30.30 -59.12 -2.31
N THR A 286 -30.80 -60.20 -2.87
CA THR A 286 -31.23 -60.29 -4.28
C THR A 286 -32.39 -59.30 -4.55
N THR A 287 -33.42 -59.31 -3.68
CA THR A 287 -34.56 -58.41 -3.79
C THR A 287 -34.12 -56.94 -3.65
N TYR A 288 -33.14 -56.65 -2.75
CA TYR A 288 -32.60 -55.31 -2.59
C TYR A 288 -31.86 -54.87 -3.88
N ILE A 289 -31.05 -55.70 -4.49
CA ILE A 289 -30.33 -55.40 -5.73
C ILE A 289 -31.31 -55.18 -6.89
N GLU A 290 -32.37 -56.04 -7.00
CA GLU A 290 -33.37 -55.92 -8.06
C GLU A 290 -34.26 -54.66 -7.94
N ASN A 291 -34.43 -54.16 -6.74
CA ASN A 291 -35.18 -52.92 -6.46
C ASN A 291 -34.34 -51.65 -6.59
N MET A 292 -33.02 -51.78 -6.71
CA MET A 292 -32.15 -50.64 -6.97
C MET A 292 -32.14 -50.31 -8.46
N GLU A 293 -32.73 -49.18 -8.80
CA GLU A 293 -32.65 -48.65 -10.17
C GLU A 293 -31.23 -48.08 -10.40
N PHE A 294 -30.43 -48.77 -11.19
CA PHE A 294 -29.19 -48.27 -11.74
C PHE A 294 -29.32 -48.22 -13.26
N ASP A 295 -29.33 -47.01 -13.78
CA ASP A 295 -29.40 -46.77 -15.22
C ASP A 295 -28.00 -46.47 -15.74
N GLU A 296 -27.38 -47.47 -16.36
CA GLU A 296 -26.06 -47.38 -16.99
C GLU A 296 -26.04 -46.31 -18.10
N GLN A 297 -27.14 -46.13 -18.81
CA GLN A 297 -27.21 -45.15 -19.88
C GLN A 297 -27.18 -43.73 -19.31
N THR A 298 -28.00 -43.45 -18.28
CA THR A 298 -27.98 -42.17 -17.58
C THR A 298 -26.61 -41.88 -16.94
N TYR A 299 -25.94 -42.89 -16.38
CA TYR A 299 -24.58 -42.72 -15.85
C TYR A 299 -23.61 -42.27 -16.95
N GLN A 300 -23.59 -42.94 -18.09
CA GLN A 300 -22.68 -42.61 -19.22
C GLN A 300 -22.99 -41.21 -19.77
N GLU A 301 -24.26 -40.83 -19.91
CA GLU A 301 -24.68 -39.54 -20.40
C GLU A 301 -24.21 -38.40 -19.45
N VAL A 302 -24.38 -38.58 -18.12
CA VAL A 302 -23.95 -37.61 -17.10
C VAL A 302 -22.44 -37.51 -17.04
N GLU A 303 -21.71 -38.64 -17.10
CA GLU A 303 -20.25 -38.70 -17.10
C GLU A 303 -19.66 -38.00 -18.33
N GLU A 304 -20.17 -38.33 -19.53
CA GLU A 304 -19.75 -37.68 -20.76
C GLU A 304 -20.01 -36.16 -20.74
N ARG A 305 -21.19 -35.77 -20.22
CA ARG A 305 -21.54 -34.35 -20.12
C ARG A 305 -20.66 -33.60 -19.12
N LEU A 306 -20.41 -34.14 -17.93
CA LEU A 306 -19.49 -33.61 -16.95
C LEU A 306 -18.06 -33.51 -17.48
N ASN A 307 -17.60 -34.51 -18.21
CA ASN A 307 -16.28 -34.50 -18.84
C ASN A 307 -16.14 -33.36 -19.84
N VAL A 308 -17.17 -33.10 -20.65
CA VAL A 308 -17.18 -31.94 -21.56
C VAL A 308 -17.11 -30.64 -20.77
N ILE A 309 -17.96 -30.48 -19.75
CA ILE A 309 -17.99 -29.25 -18.93
C ILE A 309 -16.63 -29.05 -18.23
N ASN A 310 -16.09 -30.07 -17.58
CA ASN A 310 -14.81 -29.99 -16.87
C ASN A 310 -13.65 -29.72 -17.82
N SER A 311 -13.65 -30.33 -18.99
CA SER A 311 -12.64 -30.05 -20.03
C SER A 311 -12.66 -28.56 -20.45
N LEU A 312 -13.85 -27.97 -20.56
CA LEU A 312 -13.99 -26.54 -20.87
C LEU A 312 -13.61 -25.65 -19.68
N LYS A 313 -13.97 -26.07 -18.46
CA LYS A 313 -13.55 -25.35 -17.24
C LYS A 313 -12.04 -25.34 -17.08
N ASP A 314 -11.37 -26.45 -17.33
CA ASP A 314 -9.89 -26.57 -17.27
C ASP A 314 -9.19 -25.68 -18.30
N LYS A 315 -9.83 -25.46 -19.47
CA LYS A 315 -9.24 -24.65 -20.54
C LYS A 315 -9.53 -23.15 -20.39
N TYR A 316 -10.74 -22.79 -19.99
CA TYR A 316 -11.26 -21.42 -20.17
C TYR A 316 -11.64 -20.70 -18.87
N GLY A 317 -11.78 -21.42 -17.74
CA GLY A 317 -12.06 -20.78 -16.45
C GLY A 317 -12.76 -21.72 -15.46
N PRO A 318 -12.68 -21.44 -14.15
CA PRO A 318 -13.06 -22.39 -13.11
C PRO A 318 -14.57 -22.61 -12.97
N SER A 319 -15.42 -21.80 -13.60
CA SER A 319 -16.87 -21.91 -13.57
C SER A 319 -17.48 -21.85 -14.97
N ILE A 320 -18.74 -22.29 -15.12
CA ILE A 320 -19.50 -22.16 -16.38
C ILE A 320 -19.64 -20.69 -16.75
N GLU A 321 -19.85 -19.81 -15.75
CA GLU A 321 -19.92 -18.38 -15.96
C GLU A 321 -18.60 -17.81 -16.51
N ASP A 322 -17.47 -18.28 -15.99
CA ASP A 322 -16.14 -17.85 -16.49
C ASP A 322 -15.89 -18.34 -17.91
N VAL A 323 -16.26 -19.58 -18.21
CA VAL A 323 -16.20 -20.15 -19.57
C VAL A 323 -17.06 -19.35 -20.54
N THR A 324 -18.29 -19.03 -20.15
CA THR A 324 -19.22 -18.23 -20.96
C THR A 324 -18.68 -16.81 -21.17
N ALA A 325 -18.18 -16.18 -20.09
CA ALA A 325 -17.58 -14.85 -20.15
C ALA A 325 -16.30 -14.84 -21.03
N TYR A 326 -15.53 -15.93 -21.01
CA TYR A 326 -14.40 -16.11 -21.92
C TYR A 326 -14.89 -16.18 -23.38
N GLY A 327 -15.92 -17.01 -23.67
CA GLY A 327 -16.52 -17.13 -24.99
C GLY A 327 -17.02 -15.77 -25.53
N GLU A 328 -17.72 -14.98 -24.71
CA GLU A 328 -18.16 -13.63 -25.08
C GLU A 328 -16.98 -12.70 -25.39
N LYS A 329 -15.90 -12.79 -24.64
CA LYS A 329 -14.67 -12.03 -24.90
C LYS A 329 -13.99 -12.46 -26.19
N ALA A 330 -13.91 -13.77 -26.43
CA ALA A 330 -13.35 -14.34 -27.65
C ALA A 330 -14.17 -13.94 -28.87
N GLU A 331 -15.50 -13.98 -28.79
CA GLU A 331 -16.40 -13.53 -29.86
C GLU A 331 -16.24 -12.04 -30.16
N LYS A 332 -16.23 -11.20 -29.11
CA LYS A 332 -15.96 -9.75 -29.28
C LYS A 332 -14.60 -9.53 -29.94
N ARG A 333 -13.59 -10.27 -29.52
CA ARG A 333 -12.25 -10.19 -30.12
C ARG A 333 -12.23 -10.62 -31.57
N TYR A 334 -12.92 -11.74 -31.89
CA TYR A 334 -13.05 -12.24 -33.27
C TYR A 334 -13.72 -11.19 -34.18
N ASN A 335 -14.85 -10.62 -33.72
CA ASN A 335 -15.57 -9.56 -34.47
C ASN A 335 -14.70 -8.31 -34.66
N MET A 336 -13.93 -7.91 -33.65
CA MET A 336 -12.95 -6.81 -33.77
C MET A 336 -11.88 -7.10 -34.85
N LEU A 337 -11.42 -8.33 -34.94
CA LEU A 337 -10.42 -8.72 -35.93
C LEU A 337 -11.00 -8.81 -37.36
N CYS A 338 -12.27 -9.16 -37.49
CA CYS A 338 -12.98 -9.21 -38.78
C CYS A 338 -13.20 -7.82 -39.38
N ASP A 339 -13.54 -6.83 -38.51
CA ASP A 339 -13.83 -5.45 -38.97
C ASP A 339 -12.62 -4.52 -38.77
N ALA A 340 -11.43 -5.07 -38.62
CA ALA A 340 -10.23 -4.37 -38.13
C ALA A 340 -9.83 -3.14 -38.95
N GLU A 341 -9.93 -3.17 -40.25
CA GLU A 341 -9.51 -2.01 -41.08
C GLU A 341 -10.41 -0.79 -40.91
N HIS A 342 -11.71 -1.01 -40.93
CA HIS A 342 -12.68 0.06 -40.76
C HIS A 342 -12.68 0.61 -39.33
N GLU A 343 -12.61 -0.25 -38.37
CA GLU A 343 -12.56 0.14 -36.95
C GLU A 343 -11.27 0.89 -36.59
N ILE A 344 -10.11 0.46 -37.11
CA ILE A 344 -8.83 1.16 -36.94
C ILE A 344 -8.91 2.59 -37.53
N GLU A 345 -9.55 2.77 -38.69
CA GLU A 345 -9.70 4.10 -39.30
C GLU A 345 -10.59 5.01 -38.43
N ILE A 346 -11.71 4.49 -37.93
CA ILE A 346 -12.60 5.23 -37.03
C ILE A 346 -11.84 5.63 -35.75
N LEU A 347 -11.17 4.68 -35.12
CA LEU A 347 -10.41 4.94 -33.90
C LEU A 347 -9.24 5.91 -34.10
N LYS A 348 -8.57 5.88 -35.27
CA LYS A 348 -7.53 6.87 -35.61
C LYS A 348 -8.10 8.26 -35.73
N ASN A 349 -9.26 8.42 -36.38
CA ASN A 349 -9.91 9.70 -36.51
C ASN A 349 -10.40 10.23 -35.15
N GLU A 350 -10.94 9.39 -34.30
CA GLU A 350 -11.34 9.73 -32.93
C GLU A 350 -10.14 10.15 -32.10
N ARG A 351 -9.04 9.37 -32.14
CA ARG A 351 -7.79 9.71 -31.46
C ARG A 351 -7.24 11.07 -31.87
N GLU A 352 -7.28 11.41 -33.14
CA GLU A 352 -6.79 12.71 -33.62
C GLU A 352 -7.67 13.86 -33.11
N ARG A 353 -9.00 13.70 -33.07
CA ARG A 353 -9.91 14.69 -32.46
C ARG A 353 -9.62 14.91 -30.97
N ILE A 354 -9.39 13.83 -30.23
CA ILE A 354 -9.02 13.93 -28.81
C ILE A 354 -7.66 14.62 -28.65
N ARG A 355 -6.70 14.30 -29.51
CA ARG A 355 -5.40 14.95 -29.55
C ARG A 355 -5.50 16.46 -29.78
N GLU A 356 -6.30 16.91 -30.72
CA GLU A 356 -6.53 18.34 -30.98
C GLU A 356 -7.13 19.04 -29.73
N ARG A 357 -8.13 18.43 -29.10
CA ARG A 357 -8.73 18.95 -27.86
C ARG A 357 -7.69 19.01 -26.73
N TYR A 358 -6.93 17.97 -26.57
CA TYR A 358 -5.85 17.91 -25.57
C TYR A 358 -4.81 19.01 -25.80
N LEU A 359 -4.34 19.21 -27.04
CA LEU A 359 -3.36 20.24 -27.37
C LEU A 359 -3.84 21.64 -27.04
N LYS A 360 -5.14 21.91 -27.23
CA LYS A 360 -5.75 23.18 -26.86
C LYS A 360 -5.72 23.41 -25.34
N GLU A 361 -6.18 22.44 -24.57
CA GLU A 361 -6.19 22.57 -23.11
C GLU A 361 -4.78 22.58 -22.53
N ALA A 362 -3.86 21.74 -23.02
CA ALA A 362 -2.47 21.73 -22.63
C ALA A 362 -1.74 23.06 -22.91
N LYS A 363 -2.10 23.74 -24.02
CA LYS A 363 -1.58 25.09 -24.31
C LYS A 363 -2.08 26.10 -23.28
N ASN A 364 -3.38 26.11 -22.98
CA ASN A 364 -3.96 26.97 -21.95
C ASN A 364 -3.27 26.77 -20.59
N LEU A 365 -3.09 25.51 -20.19
CA LEU A 365 -2.41 25.14 -18.96
C LEU A 365 -0.96 25.64 -18.95
N SER A 366 -0.22 25.42 -20.04
CA SER A 366 1.17 25.86 -20.19
C SER A 366 1.32 27.39 -20.05
N GLU A 367 0.41 28.17 -20.65
CA GLU A 367 0.43 29.63 -20.51
C GLU A 367 0.23 30.07 -19.03
N GLN A 368 -0.65 29.42 -18.29
CA GLN A 368 -0.85 29.72 -16.87
C GLN A 368 0.35 29.28 -16.03
N ARG A 369 0.92 28.10 -16.30
CA ARG A 369 2.15 27.63 -15.67
C ARG A 369 3.31 28.58 -15.88
N CYS A 370 3.49 29.12 -17.07
CA CYS A 370 4.52 30.13 -17.32
C CYS A 370 4.33 31.42 -16.49
N LYS A 371 3.08 31.83 -16.24
CA LYS A 371 2.79 32.99 -15.37
C LYS A 371 3.10 32.67 -13.91
N VAL A 372 2.61 31.51 -13.44
CA VAL A 372 2.86 31.04 -12.08
C VAL A 372 4.37 30.84 -11.84
N ALA A 373 5.10 30.25 -12.78
CA ALA A 373 6.53 30.03 -12.70
C ALA A 373 7.30 31.35 -12.45
N LYS A 374 6.94 32.43 -13.16
CA LYS A 374 7.56 33.74 -12.97
C LYS A 374 7.29 34.32 -11.58
N THR A 375 6.03 34.27 -11.13
CA THR A 375 5.63 34.82 -9.83
C THR A 375 6.25 34.03 -8.69
N LEU A 376 6.16 32.71 -8.76
CA LEU A 376 6.71 31.79 -7.76
C LEU A 376 8.23 31.90 -7.70
N GLY A 377 8.93 31.96 -8.85
CA GLY A 377 10.37 32.16 -8.93
C GLY A 377 10.82 33.45 -8.24
N SER A 378 10.08 34.55 -8.49
CA SER A 378 10.34 35.84 -7.81
C SER A 378 10.13 35.79 -6.29
N ASN A 379 9.05 35.12 -5.83
CA ASN A 379 8.77 34.97 -4.41
C ASN A 379 9.83 34.10 -3.72
N ILE A 380 10.27 33.02 -4.34
CA ILE A 380 11.33 32.15 -3.83
C ILE A 380 12.66 32.93 -3.78
N THR A 381 12.99 33.70 -4.82
CA THR A 381 14.20 34.56 -4.81
C THR A 381 14.20 35.50 -3.60
N LYS A 382 13.10 36.22 -3.36
CA LYS A 382 12.96 37.08 -2.17
C LYS A 382 13.11 36.30 -0.86
N ALA A 383 12.49 35.13 -0.77
CA ALA A 383 12.62 34.30 0.43
C ALA A 383 14.07 33.82 0.67
N LEU A 384 14.85 33.57 -0.41
CA LEU A 384 16.26 33.24 -0.34
C LEU A 384 17.12 34.46 0.09
N GLU A 385 16.81 35.64 -0.41
CA GLU A 385 17.45 36.89 0.04
C GLU A 385 17.22 37.11 1.55
N ASP A 386 16.00 36.86 2.03
CA ASP A 386 15.67 36.89 3.48
C ASP A 386 16.53 35.90 4.28
N LEU A 387 16.97 34.79 3.68
CA LEU A 387 17.83 33.78 4.28
C LEU A 387 19.34 34.05 4.06
N ASN A 388 19.69 35.29 3.72
CA ASN A 388 21.07 35.77 3.58
C ASN A 388 21.84 35.14 2.39
N PHE A 389 21.15 34.84 1.30
CA PHE A 389 21.82 34.60 0.02
C PHE A 389 22.08 35.96 -0.65
N LEU A 390 23.32 36.20 -1.03
CA LEU A 390 23.72 37.42 -1.75
C LEU A 390 23.57 37.19 -3.25
N ASP A 391 22.81 38.06 -3.94
CA ASP A 391 22.62 38.02 -5.41
C ASP A 391 22.13 36.67 -5.94
N VAL A 392 21.28 35.99 -5.18
CA VAL A 392 20.65 34.74 -5.60
C VAL A 392 19.65 34.96 -6.71
N ARG A 393 19.60 34.04 -7.66
CA ARG A 393 18.55 33.97 -8.68
C ARG A 393 17.92 32.61 -8.66
N PHE A 394 16.60 32.56 -8.62
CA PHE A 394 15.83 31.34 -8.72
C PHE A 394 14.84 31.46 -9.87
N GLU A 395 14.89 30.51 -10.77
CA GLU A 395 14.04 30.46 -11.94
C GLU A 395 13.38 29.11 -12.07
N ILE A 396 12.13 29.11 -12.50
CA ILE A 396 11.39 27.90 -12.83
C ILE A 396 11.35 27.78 -14.33
N GLU A 397 12.14 26.86 -14.85
CA GLU A 397 12.20 26.55 -16.27
C GLU A 397 11.01 25.70 -16.67
N VAL A 398 10.27 26.14 -17.70
CA VAL A 398 9.13 25.42 -18.27
C VAL A 398 9.53 24.98 -19.68
N THR A 399 9.72 23.70 -19.88
CA THR A 399 10.04 23.09 -21.17
C THR A 399 8.89 22.18 -21.63
N LYS A 400 8.78 21.94 -22.95
CA LYS A 400 7.72 21.09 -23.50
C LYS A 400 8.16 19.65 -23.66
N LYS A 401 7.25 18.74 -23.41
CA LYS A 401 7.34 17.31 -23.75
C LYS A 401 6.58 17.04 -25.03
N ASP A 402 7.08 16.13 -25.83
CA ASP A 402 6.39 15.70 -27.07
C ASP A 402 5.30 14.64 -26.82
N GLN A 403 5.19 14.14 -25.59
CA GLN A 403 4.26 13.07 -25.24
C GLN A 403 3.00 13.61 -24.55
N ILE A 404 1.84 13.07 -24.92
CA ILE A 404 0.58 13.30 -24.23
C ILE A 404 0.65 12.62 -22.85
N SER A 405 0.45 13.40 -21.79
CA SER A 405 0.44 12.91 -20.43
C SER A 405 -0.71 13.52 -19.62
N ALA A 406 -1.10 12.85 -18.54
CA ALA A 406 -2.13 13.33 -17.62
C ALA A 406 -1.82 14.71 -17.01
N ASP A 407 -0.53 15.06 -16.94
CA ASP A 407 -0.04 16.30 -16.35
C ASP A 407 0.12 17.45 -17.38
N GLY A 408 -0.37 17.27 -18.60
CA GLY A 408 -0.15 18.24 -19.69
C GLY A 408 1.17 18.03 -20.42
N MET A 409 1.63 19.06 -21.15
CA MET A 409 2.82 19.00 -22.03
C MET A 409 4.08 19.58 -21.40
N ASP A 410 4.03 20.06 -20.17
CA ASP A 410 5.15 20.79 -19.59
C ASP A 410 6.03 19.87 -18.74
N GLN A 411 7.33 20.13 -18.78
CA GLN A 411 8.31 19.66 -17.82
C GLN A 411 8.84 20.86 -17.06
N ILE A 412 8.88 20.75 -15.74
CA ILE A 412 9.30 21.83 -14.86
C ILE A 412 10.64 21.48 -14.22
N ARG A 413 11.56 22.45 -14.22
CA ARG A 413 12.82 22.37 -13.53
C ARG A 413 13.04 23.61 -12.65
N PHE A 414 13.44 23.40 -11.41
CA PHE A 414 13.87 24.47 -10.54
C PHE A 414 15.36 24.71 -10.73
N MET A 415 15.68 25.93 -11.15
CA MET A 415 17.03 26.37 -11.45
C MET A 415 17.46 27.44 -10.46
N ILE A 416 18.70 27.41 -10.02
CA ILE A 416 19.26 28.36 -9.06
C ILE A 416 20.69 28.78 -9.43
N SER A 417 21.01 30.02 -9.11
CA SER A 417 22.35 30.55 -9.03
C SER A 417 22.53 31.17 -7.64
N THR A 418 23.44 30.66 -6.83
CA THR A 418 23.62 31.06 -5.43
C THR A 418 24.66 32.18 -5.25
N ASN A 419 25.37 32.55 -6.30
CA ASN A 419 26.40 33.58 -6.25
C ASN A 419 26.45 34.40 -7.56
N PRO A 420 26.86 35.67 -7.49
CA PRO A 420 27.04 36.52 -8.67
C PRO A 420 27.96 35.88 -9.69
N GLY A 421 27.58 35.89 -10.96
CA GLY A 421 28.39 35.40 -12.06
C GLY A 421 28.44 33.88 -12.27
N LEU A 422 27.80 33.09 -11.39
CA LEU A 422 27.62 31.65 -11.64
C LEU A 422 26.47 31.39 -12.61
N PRO A 423 26.56 30.37 -13.47
CA PRO A 423 25.46 29.97 -14.33
C PRO A 423 24.30 29.39 -13.49
N MET A 424 23.08 29.48 -14.03
CA MET A 424 21.94 28.76 -13.49
C MET A 424 22.18 27.26 -13.57
N ARG A 425 21.90 26.54 -12.48
CA ARG A 425 22.04 25.07 -12.39
C ARG A 425 20.77 24.48 -11.76
N PRO A 426 20.45 23.24 -12.05
CA PRO A 426 19.39 22.54 -11.34
C PRO A 426 19.62 22.56 -9.82
N VAL A 427 18.58 22.75 -9.04
CA VAL A 427 18.66 22.82 -7.56
C VAL A 427 19.32 21.56 -6.96
N GLN A 428 19.19 20.41 -7.63
CA GLN A 428 19.84 19.16 -7.21
C GLN A 428 21.37 19.21 -7.22
N GLU A 429 21.98 20.11 -7.99
CA GLU A 429 23.42 20.23 -8.15
C GLU A 429 24.07 21.21 -7.16
N VAL A 430 23.28 21.73 -6.22
CA VAL A 430 23.82 22.63 -5.18
C VAL A 430 24.68 21.82 -4.21
N ALA A 431 25.94 22.21 -4.08
CA ALA A 431 26.97 21.39 -3.46
C ALA A 431 27.01 21.41 -1.92
N SER A 432 26.38 22.38 -1.26
CA SER A 432 26.48 22.57 0.19
C SER A 432 25.18 22.16 0.90
N GLY A 433 25.27 21.25 1.89
CA GLY A 433 24.13 20.80 2.68
C GLY A 433 23.39 21.96 3.38
N GLY A 434 24.12 22.92 3.94
CA GLY A 434 23.51 24.08 4.59
C GLY A 434 22.84 25.07 3.62
N GLU A 435 23.37 25.22 2.38
CA GLU A 435 22.67 25.99 1.33
C GLU A 435 21.39 25.30 0.91
N LEU A 436 21.47 23.99 0.73
CA LEU A 436 20.31 23.18 0.37
C LEU A 436 19.20 23.27 1.41
N SER A 437 19.52 23.16 2.70
CA SER A 437 18.57 23.31 3.80
C SER A 437 17.86 24.69 3.77
N ARG A 438 18.61 25.75 3.49
CA ARG A 438 18.02 27.10 3.36
C ARG A 438 17.17 27.26 2.11
N ILE A 439 17.58 26.68 0.98
CA ILE A 439 16.76 26.66 -0.25
C ILE A 439 15.45 25.94 0.01
N MET A 440 15.50 24.81 0.72
CA MET A 440 14.31 24.07 1.13
C MET A 440 13.40 24.89 2.04
N LEU A 441 13.97 25.58 3.01
CA LEU A 441 13.22 26.49 3.88
C LEU A 441 12.54 27.61 3.09
N ALA A 442 13.24 28.22 2.13
CA ALA A 442 12.66 29.25 1.26
C ALA A 442 11.50 28.69 0.43
N LEU A 443 11.72 27.56 -0.23
CA LEU A 443 10.69 26.86 -1.01
C LEU A 443 9.44 26.58 -0.15
N LYS A 444 9.64 26.00 1.03
CA LYS A 444 8.56 25.68 1.96
C LYS A 444 7.86 26.89 2.54
N SER A 445 8.59 27.95 2.84
CA SER A 445 7.97 29.19 3.32
C SER A 445 7.03 29.84 2.30
N VAL A 446 7.27 29.59 1.02
CA VAL A 446 6.40 30.06 -0.07
C VAL A 446 5.29 29.05 -0.36
N ALA A 447 5.56 27.74 -0.20
CA ALA A 447 4.62 26.66 -0.45
C ALA A 447 3.69 26.36 0.75
N ALA A 448 4.05 26.76 1.96
CA ALA A 448 3.32 26.44 3.18
C ALA A 448 1.82 26.74 3.13
N GLN A 449 1.42 27.81 2.43
CA GLN A 449 0.01 28.16 2.22
C GLN A 449 -0.73 27.23 1.24
N ALA A 450 -0.02 26.36 0.51
CA ALA A 450 -0.60 25.51 -0.54
C ALA A 450 -0.54 24.01 -0.20
N ASP A 451 0.40 23.56 0.63
CA ASP A 451 0.71 22.13 0.83
C ASP A 451 -0.28 21.40 1.76
N GLY A 452 -1.09 22.09 2.55
CA GLY A 452 -2.11 21.49 3.44
C GLY A 452 -1.56 20.56 4.52
N VAL A 453 -0.24 20.58 4.78
CA VAL A 453 0.41 19.77 5.81
C VAL A 453 0.61 20.62 7.07
N ASP A 454 -0.02 20.20 8.16
CA ASP A 454 -0.04 20.98 9.40
C ASP A 454 1.28 20.96 10.19
N THR A 455 2.09 19.89 10.06
CA THR A 455 3.29 19.69 10.87
C THR A 455 4.54 19.61 10.00
N LEU A 456 5.51 20.51 10.27
CA LEU A 456 6.81 20.56 9.58
C LEU A 456 7.92 20.25 10.58
N ILE A 457 8.79 19.31 10.25
CA ILE A 457 9.93 18.92 11.09
C ILE A 457 11.23 19.24 10.36
N PHE A 458 12.09 20.05 10.97
CA PHE A 458 13.37 20.46 10.40
C PHE A 458 14.54 19.89 11.20
N ASP A 459 15.40 19.12 10.52
CA ASP A 459 16.67 18.64 11.05
C ASP A 459 17.83 19.25 10.29
N GLU A 460 18.92 19.54 10.99
CA GLU A 460 20.18 20.07 10.42
C GLU A 460 20.05 21.38 9.61
N ILE A 461 18.99 22.16 9.84
CA ILE A 461 18.79 23.43 9.14
C ILE A 461 19.85 24.47 9.49
N ASP A 462 20.50 24.28 10.62
CA ASP A 462 21.55 25.13 11.18
C ASP A 462 22.97 24.69 10.78
N THR A 463 23.12 23.68 9.93
CA THR A 463 24.42 23.20 9.47
C THR A 463 25.07 24.23 8.55
N GLY A 464 26.28 24.67 8.92
CA GLY A 464 27.08 25.62 8.12
C GLY A 464 26.59 27.08 8.15
N ILE A 465 25.71 27.42 9.09
CA ILE A 465 25.25 28.80 9.29
C ILE A 465 25.66 29.34 10.67
N SER A 466 25.84 30.66 10.76
CA SER A 466 26.15 31.36 12.01
C SER A 466 25.74 32.83 11.94
N GLY A 467 25.79 33.53 13.04
CA GLY A 467 25.61 34.98 13.12
C GLY A 467 24.31 35.47 12.50
N GLU A 468 24.39 36.41 11.57
CA GLU A 468 23.26 37.06 10.91
C GLU A 468 22.37 36.04 10.15
N THR A 469 22.95 35.07 9.49
CA THR A 469 22.19 34.05 8.78
C THR A 469 21.34 33.20 9.72
N ALA A 470 21.87 32.84 10.89
CA ALA A 470 21.10 32.11 11.91
C ALA A 470 19.91 32.93 12.43
N ASN A 471 20.07 34.24 12.63
CA ASN A 471 18.98 35.13 13.02
C ASN A 471 17.87 35.19 11.95
N ARG A 472 18.24 35.25 10.66
CA ARG A 472 17.29 35.29 9.55
C ARG A 472 16.53 33.96 9.41
N VAL A 473 17.23 32.85 9.53
CA VAL A 473 16.59 31.52 9.56
C VAL A 473 15.60 31.41 10.72
N ALA A 474 16.02 31.84 11.91
CA ALA A 474 15.18 31.83 13.11
C ALA A 474 13.90 32.66 12.93
N LYS A 475 14.00 33.88 12.36
CA LYS A 475 12.84 34.71 12.02
C LYS A 475 11.91 34.03 11.02
N LYS A 476 12.46 33.40 9.98
CA LYS A 476 11.66 32.71 8.97
C LYS A 476 10.91 31.53 9.55
N MET A 477 11.53 30.77 10.47
CA MET A 477 10.87 29.70 11.22
C MET A 477 9.68 30.22 12.05
N ALA A 478 9.86 31.34 12.74
CA ALA A 478 8.81 31.95 13.51
C ALA A 478 7.64 32.45 12.63
N VAL A 479 7.89 32.85 11.38
CA VAL A 479 6.83 33.22 10.44
C VAL A 479 6.05 31.99 10.02
N ILE A 480 6.73 30.90 9.63
CA ILE A 480 6.09 29.65 9.22
C ILE A 480 5.26 29.05 10.36
N SER A 481 5.77 29.17 11.60
CA SER A 481 5.08 28.61 12.77
C SER A 481 3.79 29.33 13.17
N LYS A 482 3.43 30.44 12.53
CA LYS A 482 2.12 31.08 12.74
C LYS A 482 0.97 30.24 12.18
N ASP A 483 1.22 29.58 11.04
CA ASP A 483 0.21 28.84 10.30
C ASP A 483 0.43 27.30 10.40
N HIS A 484 1.61 26.87 10.86
CA HIS A 484 2.00 25.46 10.95
C HIS A 484 2.62 25.13 12.30
N GLN A 485 2.45 23.91 12.76
CA GLN A 485 3.28 23.37 13.82
C GLN A 485 4.68 23.09 13.25
N VAL A 486 5.69 23.72 13.82
CA VAL A 486 7.08 23.59 13.40
C VAL A 486 7.90 22.94 14.51
N ILE A 487 8.58 21.84 14.21
CA ILE A 487 9.48 21.16 15.14
C ILE A 487 10.90 21.27 14.59
N VAL A 488 11.80 21.90 15.34
CA VAL A 488 13.19 22.15 14.89
C VAL A 488 14.18 21.55 15.86
N ILE A 489 15.15 20.83 15.33
CA ILE A 489 16.32 20.39 16.09
C ILE A 489 17.48 21.30 15.75
N THR A 490 18.06 21.95 16.78
CA THR A 490 19.11 22.94 16.58
C THR A 490 20.22 22.88 17.64
N HIS A 491 21.37 23.37 17.28
CA HIS A 491 22.49 23.68 18.18
C HIS A 491 22.78 25.18 18.26
N LEU A 492 21.99 26.02 17.55
CA LEU A 492 22.18 27.48 17.52
C LEU A 492 21.28 28.19 18.51
N PRO A 493 21.86 29.06 19.41
CA PRO A 493 21.09 29.81 20.41
C PRO A 493 20.09 30.80 19.78
N GLN A 494 20.39 31.33 18.59
CA GLN A 494 19.50 32.22 17.84
C GLN A 494 18.17 31.57 17.49
N ILE A 495 18.22 30.30 17.05
CA ILE A 495 17.01 29.55 16.75
C ILE A 495 16.31 29.13 18.05
N ALA A 496 17.08 28.69 19.05
CA ALA A 496 16.52 28.29 20.36
C ALA A 496 15.77 29.42 21.05
N ALA A 497 16.24 30.66 20.92
CA ALA A 497 15.56 31.85 21.49
C ALA A 497 14.16 32.10 20.91
N MET A 498 13.90 31.66 19.67
CA MET A 498 12.61 31.79 19.01
C MET A 498 11.58 30.74 19.46
N ALA A 499 11.91 29.80 20.34
CA ALA A 499 10.99 28.74 20.75
C ALA A 499 9.71 29.29 21.40
N ASP A 500 8.55 28.76 21.02
CA ASP A 500 7.31 28.84 21.80
C ASP A 500 7.35 27.76 22.88
N SER A 501 7.78 26.57 22.49
CA SER A 501 8.05 25.45 23.39
C SER A 501 9.47 24.95 23.21
N HIS A 502 10.25 24.97 24.29
CA HIS A 502 11.66 24.57 24.29
C HIS A 502 11.83 23.23 25.00
N TYR A 503 12.42 22.26 24.33
CA TYR A 503 12.68 20.91 24.84
C TYR A 503 14.19 20.66 24.90
N PHE A 504 14.60 19.99 25.95
CA PHE A 504 16.01 19.65 26.17
C PHE A 504 16.23 18.15 26.12
N ILE A 505 17.16 17.76 25.28
CA ILE A 505 17.56 16.36 25.08
C ILE A 505 18.89 16.15 25.82
N ARG A 506 18.92 15.23 26.78
CA ARG A 506 20.11 14.87 27.55
C ARG A 506 20.36 13.38 27.54
N LYS A 507 21.63 12.99 27.44
CA LYS A 507 22.07 11.65 27.79
C LYS A 507 22.30 11.53 29.29
N GLN A 508 21.74 10.52 29.89
CA GLN A 508 22.07 10.10 31.23
C GLN A 508 22.72 8.73 31.15
N THR A 509 23.98 8.67 31.58
CA THR A 509 24.74 7.41 31.58
C THR A 509 24.91 6.97 33.02
N ASP A 510 24.28 5.85 33.36
CA ASP A 510 24.58 5.08 34.58
C ASP A 510 25.63 4.02 34.27
N GLN A 511 26.32 3.50 35.30
CA GLN A 511 27.46 2.55 35.16
C GLN A 511 27.25 1.37 34.20
N LYS A 512 26.00 1.10 33.77
CA LYS A 512 25.63 -0.01 32.88
C LYS A 512 24.79 0.35 31.68
N ASN A 513 24.12 1.50 31.67
CA ASN A 513 23.19 1.87 30.60
C ASN A 513 23.25 3.36 30.28
N THR A 514 23.14 3.70 29.00
CA THR A 514 22.93 5.07 28.53
C THR A 514 21.47 5.22 28.13
N GLN A 515 20.79 6.23 28.66
CA GLN A 515 19.40 6.56 28.36
C GLN A 515 19.30 8.00 27.85
N THR A 516 18.42 8.21 26.88
CA THR A 516 18.07 9.55 26.39
C THR A 516 16.82 10.02 27.13
N MET A 517 16.88 11.18 27.73
CA MET A 517 15.75 11.87 28.37
C MET A 517 15.43 13.13 27.58
N ILE A 518 14.13 13.39 27.39
CA ILE A 518 13.63 14.61 26.74
C ILE A 518 12.60 15.23 27.68
N ARG A 519 12.74 16.54 27.92
CA ARG A 519 11.79 17.27 28.76
C ARG A 519 11.54 18.67 28.23
N LYS A 520 10.32 19.15 28.41
CA LYS A 520 9.96 20.56 28.18
C LYS A 520 10.61 21.43 29.25
N LEU A 521 11.23 22.51 28.83
CA LEU A 521 11.86 23.49 29.70
C LEU A 521 10.84 24.58 30.09
N ASN A 522 10.88 25.02 31.34
CA ASN A 522 10.24 26.27 31.72
C ASN A 522 11.08 27.47 31.24
N GLU A 523 10.54 28.67 31.33
CA GLU A 523 11.20 29.91 30.85
C GLU A 523 12.62 30.09 31.44
N SER A 524 12.78 29.90 32.76
CA SER A 524 14.07 30.03 33.44
C SER A 524 15.08 28.98 32.99
N GLU A 525 14.62 27.74 32.76
CA GLU A 525 15.46 26.64 32.25
C GLU A 525 15.83 26.86 30.79
N SER A 526 14.91 27.38 29.97
CA SER A 526 15.16 27.74 28.58
C SER A 526 16.25 28.82 28.49
N LEU A 527 16.18 29.85 29.29
CA LEU A 527 17.23 30.89 29.35
C LEU A 527 18.60 30.33 29.77
N LYS A 528 18.62 29.39 30.72
CA LYS A 528 19.86 28.69 31.13
C LYS A 528 20.44 27.88 30.00
N GLU A 529 19.62 27.17 29.26
CA GLU A 529 20.06 26.38 28.13
C GLU A 529 20.59 27.26 26.97
N ILE A 530 19.90 28.36 26.66
CA ILE A 530 20.37 29.34 25.66
C ILE A 530 21.70 29.93 26.11
N SER A 531 21.87 30.28 27.39
CA SER A 531 23.13 30.76 27.96
C SER A 531 24.24 29.71 27.83
N ARG A 532 23.94 28.43 28.10
CA ARG A 532 24.89 27.32 27.89
C ARG A 532 25.30 27.15 26.43
N MET A 533 24.36 27.32 25.50
CA MET A 533 24.64 27.25 24.05
C MET A 533 25.56 28.40 23.58
N ILE A 534 25.49 29.57 24.25
CA ILE A 534 26.33 30.75 23.95
C ILE A 534 27.77 30.55 24.46
N SER A 535 27.93 30.13 25.73
CA SER A 535 29.22 30.13 26.43
C SER A 535 29.82 28.74 26.65
N GLY A 536 29.17 27.67 26.20
CA GLY A 536 29.51 26.32 26.59
C GLY A 536 29.17 26.06 28.06
N ASP A 537 29.89 25.12 28.67
CA ASP A 537 29.64 24.72 30.07
C ASP A 537 30.13 25.79 31.12
N GLN A 538 30.74 26.87 30.65
CA GLN A 538 31.19 27.97 31.53
C GLN A 538 30.08 28.99 31.69
N TRP A 539 29.29 28.84 32.74
CA TRP A 539 28.26 29.81 33.08
C TRP A 539 28.87 31.16 33.45
N SER A 540 28.34 32.24 32.87
CA SER A 540 28.70 33.62 33.22
C SER A 540 27.42 34.48 33.31
N GLU A 541 27.47 35.52 34.12
CA GLU A 541 26.39 36.51 34.23
C GLU A 541 26.10 37.20 32.89
N THR A 542 27.16 37.47 32.14
CA THR A 542 27.12 38.07 30.80
C THR A 542 26.43 37.17 29.77
N SER A 543 26.65 35.84 29.80
CA SER A 543 25.98 34.92 28.90
C SER A 543 24.50 34.78 29.20
N MET A 544 24.12 34.93 30.47
CA MET A 544 22.70 34.95 30.89
C MET A 544 21.99 36.24 30.47
N GLU A 545 22.66 37.39 30.59
CA GLU A 545 22.12 38.68 30.10
C GLU A 545 21.91 38.62 28.58
N HIS A 546 22.88 38.13 27.85
CA HIS A 546 22.77 37.95 26.39
C HIS A 546 21.65 36.99 26.01
N ALA A 547 21.45 35.88 26.74
CA ALA A 547 20.34 34.95 26.51
C ALA A 547 18.97 35.63 26.72
N LYS A 548 18.85 36.50 27.77
CA LYS A 548 17.63 37.28 28.01
C LYS A 548 17.37 38.29 26.89
N GLU A 549 18.40 39.00 26.45
CA GLU A 549 18.31 39.93 25.33
C GLU A 549 17.84 39.25 24.04
N MET A 550 18.46 38.11 23.70
CA MET A 550 18.06 37.30 22.53
C MET A 550 16.61 36.86 22.62
N LYS A 551 16.14 36.40 23.80
CA LYS A 551 14.75 35.96 23.98
C LYS A 551 13.79 37.14 23.85
N SER A 552 14.11 38.29 24.45
CA SER A 552 13.30 39.52 24.33
C SER A 552 13.18 39.99 22.88
N LEU A 553 14.27 40.01 22.12
CA LEU A 553 14.27 40.33 20.68
C LEU A 553 13.45 39.34 19.86
N ALA A 554 13.52 38.06 20.21
CA ALA A 554 12.72 37.02 19.57
C ALA A 554 11.22 37.25 19.80
N ASP A 555 10.82 37.50 21.02
CA ASP A 555 9.41 37.76 21.39
C ASP A 555 8.87 39.01 20.68
N GLN A 556 9.68 40.09 20.59
CA GLN A 556 9.33 41.28 19.79
C GLN A 556 9.15 40.96 18.30
N THR A 557 9.99 40.13 17.75
CA THR A 557 9.91 39.74 16.33
C THR A 557 8.65 38.95 16.01
N LYS A 558 8.12 38.18 16.97
CA LYS A 558 6.88 37.39 16.81
C LYS A 558 5.61 38.24 16.87
N LEU A 559 5.66 39.39 17.49
CA LEU A 559 4.53 40.31 17.61
C LEU A 559 4.20 41.03 16.29
N TYR A 560 5.13 41.05 15.34
CA TYR A 560 4.97 41.61 13.99
C TYR A 560 4.97 40.52 12.93
#